data_6f169d3a0a894759a69469358d71e85c
#
_entry.id   6f169d3a0a894759a69469358d71e85c
#
_cell.length_a   1.000
_cell.length_b   1.000
_cell.length_c   1.000
_cell.angle_alpha   90.00
_cell.angle_beta   90.00
_cell.angle_gamma   90.00
#
_symmetry.space_group_name_H-M   'P 1'
#
loop_
_entity.id
_entity.type
_entity.pdbx_description
1 polymer ?
#
loop_
_entity_poly.entity_id
_entity_poly.type
_entity_poly.pdbx_seq_one_letter_code
_entity_poly.pdbx_strand_id
1 'polypeptide(L)'
;MRAGAGLALVCLLFASCVSTKIEKTNPTGLEVQRAAPIVSVTGGDIRGIMSADGEVEIYAGVPFAAPPVGELRWKEPQPVVPWDGVLEADHFAPMAMQVEMPPFFLALFDAYTNSKPDRSYGGPMSEDCLYLNVWAPAGGLKSADSLKAARPLPVLVYIHGGSLMWGQSWHEKTDGENLAKKGIIVVTVAYRTGVFGYFADEALAKESPNGTTGNYGLLDQIKALEWIHDNIAAFGGDPDNITIAGESAGSSSVNAICASPLAKGLFRRAIGESSAVIQERPPHTFRTMEDALKMGSDIKKEFNAADVEALRKIPANKLVQTKYANSAMTVDGYALPQSPYEIYKAGRNNEEALLNGFNSREGFSFTFFTVVTKSNIVSLLRPTFRDKTDAFFAKYAPKNNKAAKQLYRDVFSAVCFSYPHECWTKTVAAQGRPVYEYYFTKENKEFGANHSGEIVYAYRNVPKTKNYRARDYELEEVMSSCWLNFVKTGNPNGNDTMGRPLPRWQDSKDSGGLLMEFGETCGMVQDPYRYIYEYMA
;
A
#
# COMPACT_ATOMS: atom_id res chain seq x y z
N MET A 1 7.46 -23.18 4.11
CA MET A 1 6.37 -23.05 5.08
C MET A 1 6.90 -22.75 6.47
N ARG A 2 7.59 -21.69 6.69
CA ARG A 2 7.95 -21.02 7.97
C ARG A 2 8.76 -19.75 7.71
N ALA A 3 8.53 -19.08 6.58
CA ALA A 3 8.98 -17.69 6.39
C ALA A 3 8.11 -16.71 7.22
N GLY A 4 6.87 -17.10 7.54
CA GLY A 4 5.99 -16.32 8.41
C GLY A 4 6.35 -16.33 9.90
N ALA A 5 7.19 -17.28 10.35
CA ALA A 5 7.56 -17.37 11.77
C ALA A 5 8.62 -16.32 12.18
N GLY A 6 9.38 -15.79 11.24
CA GLY A 6 10.38 -14.74 11.52
C GLY A 6 9.76 -13.36 11.74
N LEU A 7 8.66 -13.04 11.05
CA LEU A 7 7.94 -11.77 11.23
C LEU A 7 7.07 -11.80 12.50
N ALA A 8 6.47 -12.95 12.83
CA ALA A 8 5.62 -13.09 14.02
C ALA A 8 6.42 -13.07 15.34
N LEU A 9 7.69 -13.46 15.33
CA LEU A 9 8.51 -13.50 16.55
C LEU A 9 8.99 -12.12 17.02
N VAL A 10 8.94 -11.10 16.16
CA VAL A 10 9.31 -9.72 16.51
C VAL A 10 8.18 -9.01 17.27
N CYS A 11 6.94 -9.46 17.17
CA CYS A 11 5.77 -8.83 17.80
C CYS A 11 5.47 -9.28 19.25
N LEU A 12 6.23 -10.22 19.83
CA LEU A 12 5.78 -10.94 21.04
C LEU A 12 6.40 -10.52 22.39
N LEU A 13 7.20 -9.46 22.47
CA LEU A 13 7.78 -9.03 23.75
C LEU A 13 7.56 -7.54 24.01
N PHE A 14 6.81 -7.27 25.07
CA PHE A 14 6.62 -6.03 25.82
C PHE A 14 5.38 -5.17 25.51
N ALA A 15 4.36 -5.39 26.35
CA ALA A 15 3.32 -4.41 26.65
C ALA A 15 3.78 -3.53 27.82
N SER A 16 3.96 -2.23 27.60
CA SER A 16 3.93 -1.24 28.67
C SER A 16 3.23 0.01 28.16
N CYS A 17 2.12 0.36 28.82
CA CYS A 17 1.33 1.55 28.55
C CYS A 17 2.10 2.83 28.84
N VAL A 18 2.21 3.71 27.83
CA VAL A 18 2.37 5.15 28.04
C VAL A 18 1.26 5.84 27.27
N SER A 19 0.26 6.35 27.99
CA SER A 19 -0.78 7.21 27.43
C SER A 19 -0.19 8.60 27.23
N THR A 20 0.16 8.96 26.00
CA THR A 20 0.40 10.35 25.61
C THR A 20 -0.90 10.92 25.04
N LYS A 21 -1.34 12.07 25.57
CA LYS A 21 -2.39 12.88 24.92
C LYS A 21 -1.88 13.27 23.53
N ILE A 22 -2.51 12.75 22.50
CA ILE A 22 -2.18 13.09 21.12
C ILE A 22 -3.10 14.22 20.70
N GLU A 23 -2.51 15.37 20.35
CA GLU A 23 -3.22 16.49 19.74
C GLU A 23 -3.64 16.14 18.31
N LYS A 24 -4.77 16.71 17.85
CA LYS A 24 -5.27 16.52 16.48
C LYS A 24 -4.20 16.97 15.48
N THR A 25 -3.86 16.13 14.53
CA THR A 25 -2.84 16.43 13.52
C THR A 25 -3.42 17.27 12.40
N ASN A 26 -2.89 18.47 12.26
CA ASN A 26 -3.23 19.41 11.20
C ASN A 26 -2.33 19.14 9.97
N PRO A 27 -2.89 18.87 8.76
CA PRO A 27 -2.11 18.57 7.58
C PRO A 27 -1.17 19.70 7.12
N THR A 28 -1.43 20.94 7.48
CA THR A 28 -0.58 22.08 7.07
C THR A 28 0.36 22.58 8.16
N GLY A 29 0.18 22.15 9.41
CA GLY A 29 0.94 22.64 10.57
C GLY A 29 0.69 24.13 10.92
N LEU A 30 -0.34 24.77 10.34
CA LEU A 30 -0.67 26.18 10.56
C LEU A 30 -1.65 26.33 11.72
N GLU A 31 -1.42 27.32 12.61
CA GLU A 31 -2.36 27.67 13.70
C GLU A 31 -3.66 28.29 13.18
N VAL A 32 -3.57 29.07 12.09
CA VAL A 32 -4.73 29.68 11.41
C VAL A 32 -4.75 29.22 9.96
N GLN A 33 -5.80 28.49 9.60
CA GLN A 33 -5.96 27.94 8.25
C GLN A 33 -6.97 28.77 7.47
N ARG A 34 -6.64 29.01 6.20
CA ARG A 34 -7.61 29.53 5.25
C ARG A 34 -8.52 28.40 4.79
N ALA A 35 -9.85 28.61 4.92
CA ALA A 35 -10.82 27.63 4.51
C ALA A 35 -10.77 27.38 2.99
N ALA A 36 -10.88 26.12 2.59
CA ALA A 36 -11.17 25.72 1.22
C ALA A 36 -12.66 25.92 0.89
N PRO A 37 -13.06 25.81 -0.37
CA PRO A 37 -14.47 25.80 -0.77
C PRO A 37 -15.28 24.70 -0.07
N ILE A 38 -16.56 24.92 0.11
CA ILE A 38 -17.50 23.85 0.53
C ILE A 38 -17.77 22.97 -0.69
N VAL A 39 -17.72 21.65 -0.47
CA VAL A 39 -17.99 20.63 -1.49
C VAL A 39 -19.10 19.71 -0.96
N SER A 40 -20.12 19.45 -1.79
CA SER A 40 -21.19 18.51 -1.48
C SER A 40 -20.80 17.10 -1.92
N VAL A 41 -20.84 16.15 -1.01
CA VAL A 41 -20.49 14.74 -1.23
C VAL A 41 -21.55 13.82 -0.64
N THR A 42 -21.42 12.51 -0.88
CA THR A 42 -22.26 11.51 -0.21
C THR A 42 -22.10 11.64 1.32
N GLY A 43 -23.21 11.93 1.98
CA GLY A 43 -23.28 12.16 3.42
C GLY A 43 -23.61 13.61 3.79
N GLY A 44 -23.18 14.61 3.00
CA GLY A 44 -23.46 16.03 3.27
C GLY A 44 -22.39 16.98 2.72
N ASP A 45 -22.40 18.21 3.19
CA ASP A 45 -21.42 19.22 2.82
C ASP A 45 -20.15 19.10 3.67
N ILE A 46 -19.00 19.30 3.07
CA ILE A 46 -17.70 19.33 3.75
C ILE A 46 -16.94 20.61 3.44
N ARG A 47 -16.13 21.07 4.39
CA ARG A 47 -15.21 22.18 4.21
C ARG A 47 -13.79 21.74 4.59
N GLY A 48 -12.85 21.88 3.67
CA GLY A 48 -11.42 21.65 3.89
C GLY A 48 -10.66 22.93 4.21
N ILE A 49 -9.34 22.84 4.06
CA ILE A 49 -8.39 23.93 4.25
C ILE A 49 -7.55 24.11 3.00
N MET A 50 -6.91 25.28 2.89
CA MET A 50 -5.92 25.55 1.85
C MET A 50 -4.53 25.15 2.34
N SER A 51 -3.68 24.68 1.42
CA SER A 51 -2.22 24.60 1.67
C SER A 51 -1.64 25.95 2.05
N ALA A 52 -0.44 25.93 2.65
CA ALA A 52 0.21 27.15 3.14
C ALA A 52 0.41 28.22 2.06
N ASP A 53 0.74 27.81 0.83
CA ASP A 53 0.90 28.68 -0.33
C ASP A 53 -0.43 28.97 -1.06
N GLY A 54 -1.51 28.28 -0.70
CA GLY A 54 -2.83 28.44 -1.28
C GLY A 54 -3.00 27.83 -2.67
N GLU A 55 -2.11 26.94 -3.08
CA GLU A 55 -2.17 26.28 -4.39
C GLU A 55 -2.97 24.96 -4.38
N VAL A 56 -3.24 24.40 -3.19
CA VAL A 56 -3.94 23.12 -3.01
C VAL A 56 -5.08 23.26 -2.01
N GLU A 57 -6.23 22.70 -2.35
CA GLU A 57 -7.37 22.49 -1.47
C GLU A 57 -7.20 21.10 -0.81
N ILE A 58 -7.27 21.05 0.52
CA ILE A 58 -7.05 19.83 1.31
C ILE A 58 -8.32 19.53 2.10
N TYR A 59 -8.88 18.35 1.87
CA TYR A 59 -10.04 17.83 2.61
C TYR A 59 -9.55 16.58 3.36
N ALA A 60 -9.29 16.73 4.66
CA ALA A 60 -8.71 15.70 5.51
C ALA A 60 -9.76 15.08 6.44
N GLY A 61 -9.79 13.75 6.54
CA GLY A 61 -10.72 13.04 7.42
C GLY A 61 -12.15 13.01 6.88
N VAL A 62 -12.31 12.80 5.58
CA VAL A 62 -13.64 12.66 4.94
C VAL A 62 -14.16 11.23 5.12
N PRO A 63 -15.31 11.00 5.75
CA PRO A 63 -15.86 9.66 5.95
C PRO A 63 -16.38 9.07 4.62
N PHE A 64 -15.99 7.85 4.29
CA PHE A 64 -16.48 7.12 3.10
C PHE A 64 -17.38 5.94 3.43
N ALA A 65 -17.51 5.59 4.71
CA ALA A 65 -18.39 4.55 5.23
C ALA A 65 -18.79 4.85 6.67
N ALA A 66 -19.81 4.15 7.18
CA ALA A 66 -20.19 4.22 8.58
C ALA A 66 -19.07 3.66 9.48
N PRO A 67 -18.87 4.20 10.70
CA PRO A 67 -17.91 3.68 11.66
C PRO A 67 -18.11 2.18 11.93
N PRO A 68 -17.09 1.33 11.72
CA PRO A 68 -17.22 -0.13 11.90
C PRO A 68 -17.05 -0.54 13.38
N VAL A 69 -17.84 0.04 14.26
CA VAL A 69 -17.78 -0.10 15.72
C VAL A 69 -18.93 -0.94 16.28
N GLY A 70 -18.76 -1.51 17.46
CA GLY A 70 -19.81 -2.27 18.16
C GLY A 70 -20.33 -3.43 17.31
N GLU A 71 -21.62 -3.43 16.99
CA GLU A 71 -22.26 -4.45 16.17
C GLU A 71 -21.78 -4.48 14.70
N LEU A 72 -21.14 -3.39 14.22
CA LEU A 72 -20.54 -3.32 12.90
C LEU A 72 -19.11 -3.83 12.86
N ARG A 73 -18.50 -4.16 14.01
CA ARG A 73 -17.20 -4.84 14.05
C ARG A 73 -17.29 -6.18 13.30
N TRP A 74 -16.38 -6.41 12.33
CA TRP A 74 -16.39 -7.57 11.44
C TRP A 74 -17.65 -7.72 10.59
N LYS A 75 -18.26 -6.59 10.20
CA LYS A 75 -19.22 -6.55 9.10
C LYS A 75 -18.62 -5.84 7.89
N GLU A 76 -19.22 -6.07 6.74
CA GLU A 76 -18.91 -5.34 5.51
C GLU A 76 -19.10 -3.84 5.74
N PRO A 77 -18.33 -2.94 5.10
CA PRO A 77 -18.49 -1.51 5.27
C PRO A 77 -19.89 -1.07 4.89
N GLN A 78 -20.53 -0.29 5.77
CA GLN A 78 -21.88 0.21 5.58
C GLN A 78 -21.86 1.60 4.93
N PRO A 79 -22.97 2.04 4.30
CA PRO A 79 -23.09 3.38 3.73
C PRO A 79 -22.71 4.48 4.73
N VAL A 80 -22.20 5.60 4.22
CA VAL A 80 -21.89 6.79 5.01
C VAL A 80 -23.14 7.22 5.81
N VAL A 81 -22.94 7.54 7.09
CA VAL A 81 -23.99 8.14 7.92
C VAL A 81 -24.12 9.62 7.54
N PRO A 82 -25.28 10.07 7.03
CA PRO A 82 -25.48 11.49 6.71
C PRO A 82 -25.34 12.40 7.93
N TRP A 83 -24.87 13.63 7.68
CA TRP A 83 -24.77 14.67 8.72
C TRP A 83 -25.48 15.95 8.29
N ASP A 84 -25.91 16.73 9.28
CA ASP A 84 -26.48 18.05 9.06
C ASP A 84 -25.41 19.13 9.08
N GLY A 85 -25.58 20.17 8.25
CA GLY A 85 -24.65 21.29 8.16
C GLY A 85 -23.36 20.96 7.41
N VAL A 86 -22.27 21.64 7.75
CA VAL A 86 -20.96 21.49 7.10
C VAL A 86 -20.00 20.75 8.04
N LEU A 87 -19.49 19.61 7.59
CA LEU A 87 -18.43 18.86 8.28
C LEU A 87 -17.08 19.54 8.01
N GLU A 88 -16.34 19.91 9.06
CA GLU A 88 -15.00 20.46 8.92
C GLU A 88 -14.01 19.31 8.64
N ALA A 89 -13.56 19.22 7.39
CA ALA A 89 -12.56 18.25 6.90
C ALA A 89 -11.17 18.91 6.92
N ASP A 90 -10.75 19.37 8.10
CA ASP A 90 -9.58 20.22 8.35
C ASP A 90 -8.45 19.49 9.09
N HIS A 91 -8.65 18.22 9.43
CA HIS A 91 -7.66 17.41 10.15
C HIS A 91 -7.79 15.93 9.81
N PHE A 92 -6.67 15.21 9.86
CA PHE A 92 -6.65 13.77 9.64
C PHE A 92 -7.45 13.01 10.70
N ALA A 93 -8.20 12.01 10.26
CA ALA A 93 -8.93 11.10 11.13
C ALA A 93 -8.00 10.16 11.91
N PRO A 94 -8.48 9.50 12.97
CA PRO A 94 -7.73 8.48 13.68
C PRO A 94 -7.25 7.35 12.76
N MET A 95 -6.07 6.79 13.06
CA MET A 95 -5.58 5.57 12.42
C MET A 95 -6.48 4.38 12.78
N ALA A 96 -6.53 3.38 11.90
CA ALA A 96 -7.10 2.08 12.25
C ALA A 96 -6.42 1.49 13.49
N MET A 97 -7.18 0.74 14.29
CA MET A 97 -6.63 0.02 15.45
C MET A 97 -5.51 -0.93 15.01
N GLN A 98 -4.33 -0.73 15.58
CA GLN A 98 -3.12 -1.46 15.24
C GLN A 98 -2.20 -1.58 16.47
N VAL A 99 -1.23 -2.51 16.43
CA VAL A 99 -0.24 -2.64 17.49
C VAL A 99 0.72 -1.45 17.41
N GLU A 100 0.92 -0.76 18.53
CA GLU A 100 1.97 0.27 18.62
C GLU A 100 3.35 -0.39 18.51
N MET A 101 4.19 0.17 17.66
CA MET A 101 5.55 -0.32 17.55
C MET A 101 6.34 0.07 18.82
N PRO A 102 6.94 -0.90 19.55
CA PRO A 102 7.66 -0.59 20.78
C PRO A 102 8.76 0.47 20.55
N PRO A 103 8.97 1.41 21.49
CA PRO A 103 9.95 2.49 21.35
C PRO A 103 11.37 2.00 21.02
N PHE A 104 11.75 0.82 21.54
CA PHE A 104 13.04 0.21 21.22
C PHE A 104 13.16 -0.16 19.72
N PHE A 105 12.11 -0.72 19.12
CA PHE A 105 12.12 -1.03 17.69
C PHE A 105 12.11 0.23 16.83
N LEU A 106 11.37 1.27 17.24
CA LEU A 106 11.42 2.57 16.58
C LEU A 106 12.82 3.16 16.63
N ALA A 107 13.47 3.15 17.80
CA ALA A 107 14.83 3.64 17.96
C ALA A 107 15.85 2.83 17.13
N LEU A 108 15.69 1.49 17.08
CA LEU A 108 16.53 0.63 16.25
C LEU A 108 16.31 0.90 14.76
N PHE A 109 15.07 1.08 14.36
CA PHE A 109 14.71 1.42 12.99
C PHE A 109 15.25 2.81 12.59
N ASP A 110 15.07 3.83 13.45
CA ASP A 110 15.62 5.18 13.26
C ASP A 110 17.17 5.14 13.12
N ALA A 111 17.83 4.38 13.98
CA ALA A 111 19.28 4.21 13.92
C ALA A 111 19.74 3.48 12.65
N TYR A 112 18.96 2.49 12.23
CA TYR A 112 19.25 1.68 11.06
C TYR A 112 19.03 2.43 9.74
N THR A 113 17.95 3.20 9.67
CA THR A 113 17.59 3.99 8.48
C THR A 113 18.27 5.37 8.49
N ASN A 114 18.93 5.74 9.61
CA ASN A 114 19.42 7.09 9.86
C ASN A 114 18.33 8.16 9.63
N SER A 115 17.09 7.78 9.82
CA SER A 115 15.89 8.58 9.62
C SER A 115 15.32 8.99 10.97
N LYS A 116 14.79 10.19 11.05
CA LYS A 116 13.93 10.64 12.13
C LYS A 116 12.61 11.06 11.49
N PRO A 117 11.70 10.12 11.27
CA PRO A 117 10.40 10.43 10.66
C PRO A 117 9.70 11.51 11.48
N ASP A 118 8.99 12.38 10.81
CA ASP A 118 8.16 13.36 11.47
C ASP A 118 7.04 12.65 12.20
N ARG A 119 7.15 12.58 13.53
CA ARG A 119 6.17 11.91 14.39
C ARG A 119 4.93 12.76 14.66
N SER A 120 4.88 14.01 14.17
CA SER A 120 3.68 14.84 14.22
C SER A 120 2.54 14.23 13.38
N TYR A 121 2.87 13.37 12.43
CA TYR A 121 1.93 12.52 11.72
C TYR A 121 1.43 11.31 12.54
N GLY A 122 1.75 11.19 13.83
CA GLY A 122 1.18 10.21 14.74
C GLY A 122 -0.17 10.69 15.27
N GLY A 123 -1.25 9.94 15.07
CA GLY A 123 -2.58 10.28 15.56
C GLY A 123 -3.15 9.23 16.51
N PRO A 124 -4.30 9.49 17.14
CA PRO A 124 -5.02 8.50 17.92
C PRO A 124 -5.44 7.32 17.04
N MET A 125 -5.57 6.15 17.64
CA MET A 125 -6.13 4.96 17.00
C MET A 125 -7.60 4.81 17.36
N SER A 126 -8.41 4.37 16.39
CA SER A 126 -9.83 4.08 16.59
C SER A 126 -10.29 2.93 15.69
N GLU A 127 -11.34 2.23 16.11
CA GLU A 127 -12.12 1.39 15.18
C GLU A 127 -12.90 2.25 14.19
N ASP A 128 -13.31 3.47 14.60
CA ASP A 128 -13.84 4.50 13.70
C ASP A 128 -12.66 5.10 12.91
N CYS A 129 -12.37 4.49 11.74
CA CYS A 129 -11.19 4.76 10.94
C CYS A 129 -11.46 4.79 9.43
N LEU A 130 -12.71 4.67 8.98
CA LEU A 130 -13.04 4.59 7.55
C LEU A 130 -13.16 5.98 6.93
N TYR A 131 -12.00 6.62 6.78
CA TYR A 131 -11.85 7.97 6.26
C TYR A 131 -10.83 8.01 5.13
N LEU A 132 -10.97 9.01 4.25
CA LEU A 132 -10.01 9.32 3.21
C LEU A 132 -9.61 10.81 3.27
N ASN A 133 -8.56 11.15 2.54
CA ASN A 133 -8.09 12.52 2.41
C ASN A 133 -7.96 12.86 0.94
N VAL A 134 -8.28 14.11 0.55
CA VAL A 134 -8.24 14.59 -0.83
C VAL A 134 -7.37 15.84 -0.92
N TRP A 135 -6.43 15.85 -1.85
CA TRP A 135 -5.66 17.02 -2.25
C TRP A 135 -6.02 17.37 -3.70
N ALA A 136 -6.61 18.54 -3.90
CA ALA A 136 -7.01 19.03 -5.22
C ALA A 136 -6.31 20.35 -5.55
N PRO A 137 -5.87 20.57 -6.80
CA PRO A 137 -5.31 21.86 -7.22
C PRO A 137 -6.30 23.00 -6.97
N ALA A 138 -5.86 24.05 -6.29
CA ALA A 138 -6.71 25.20 -5.99
C ALA A 138 -7.20 25.90 -7.26
N GLY A 139 -8.49 26.16 -7.31
CA GLY A 139 -9.11 26.87 -8.42
C GLY A 139 -9.61 26.01 -9.55
N GLY A 140 -9.56 24.68 -9.43
CA GLY A 140 -10.27 23.77 -10.34
C GLY A 140 -11.79 23.99 -10.35
N LEU A 141 -12.33 24.59 -9.28
CA LEU A 141 -13.76 24.80 -9.06
C LEU A 141 -14.20 26.27 -9.07
N LYS A 142 -13.47 27.19 -9.70
CA LYS A 142 -13.69 28.65 -9.56
C LYS A 142 -15.04 29.20 -10.03
N SER A 143 -15.83 28.47 -10.79
CA SER A 143 -17.27 28.76 -11.05
C SER A 143 -17.94 27.59 -11.79
N ALA A 144 -19.28 27.52 -11.73
CA ALA A 144 -20.08 26.59 -12.54
C ALA A 144 -19.81 26.74 -14.07
N ASP A 145 -19.36 27.91 -14.51
CA ASP A 145 -18.97 28.19 -15.91
C ASP A 145 -17.54 27.71 -16.20
N SER A 146 -16.63 27.68 -15.21
CA SER A 146 -15.27 27.14 -15.36
C SER A 146 -15.27 25.61 -15.42
N LEU A 147 -16.20 24.95 -14.74
CA LEU A 147 -16.38 23.48 -14.79
C LEU A 147 -16.75 22.99 -16.20
N LYS A 148 -17.41 23.82 -17.02
CA LYS A 148 -17.74 23.48 -18.41
C LYS A 148 -16.56 23.63 -19.37
N ALA A 149 -15.50 24.34 -18.98
CA ALA A 149 -14.35 24.66 -19.83
C ALA A 149 -13.07 23.91 -19.48
N ALA A 150 -12.91 23.46 -18.23
CA ALA A 150 -11.75 22.70 -17.78
C ALA A 150 -11.98 21.20 -17.97
N ARG A 151 -10.98 20.48 -18.48
CA ARG A 151 -11.03 19.01 -18.50
C ARG A 151 -10.92 18.51 -17.05
N PRO A 152 -11.72 17.49 -16.65
CA PRO A 152 -11.59 16.88 -15.35
C PRO A 152 -10.16 16.36 -15.12
N LEU A 153 -9.69 16.44 -13.86
CA LEU A 153 -8.31 16.09 -13.50
C LEU A 153 -8.17 14.59 -13.28
N PRO A 154 -7.05 13.98 -13.72
CA PRO A 154 -6.73 12.59 -13.36
C PRO A 154 -6.60 12.42 -11.84
N VAL A 155 -6.96 11.25 -11.35
CA VAL A 155 -7.00 10.93 -9.92
C VAL A 155 -6.01 9.81 -9.60
N LEU A 156 -5.19 10.01 -8.56
CA LEU A 156 -4.33 9.00 -7.97
C LEU A 156 -4.89 8.63 -6.60
N VAL A 157 -5.23 7.35 -6.40
CA VAL A 157 -5.69 6.83 -5.11
C VAL A 157 -4.60 5.96 -4.51
N TYR A 158 -4.08 6.34 -3.34
CA TYR A 158 -3.02 5.61 -2.66
C TYR A 158 -3.57 4.76 -1.50
N ILE A 159 -3.20 3.48 -1.50
CA ILE A 159 -3.52 2.49 -0.47
C ILE A 159 -2.22 2.14 0.28
N HIS A 160 -2.17 2.44 1.58
CA HIS A 160 -0.96 2.27 2.37
C HIS A 160 -0.59 0.80 2.59
N GLY A 161 0.71 0.54 2.77
CA GLY A 161 1.25 -0.77 3.15
C GLY A 161 1.15 -1.04 4.65
N GLY A 162 2.14 -1.82 5.16
CA GLY A 162 2.22 -2.18 6.57
C GLY A 162 1.72 -3.59 6.87
N SER A 163 1.96 -4.55 5.96
CA SER A 163 1.66 -5.98 6.14
C SER A 163 0.18 -6.28 6.46
N LEU A 164 -0.75 -5.40 6.08
CA LEU A 164 -2.17 -5.42 6.46
C LEU A 164 -2.42 -5.35 7.99
N MET A 165 -1.41 -5.04 8.78
CA MET A 165 -1.42 -5.02 10.25
C MET A 165 -1.34 -3.62 10.82
N TRP A 166 -0.69 -2.69 10.12
CA TRP A 166 -0.48 -1.31 10.52
C TRP A 166 -0.44 -0.38 9.30
N GLY A 167 -0.26 0.90 9.56
CA GLY A 167 -0.23 1.95 8.55
C GLY A 167 -1.34 2.97 8.74
N GLN A 168 -1.31 4.01 7.92
CA GLN A 168 -2.27 5.12 7.98
C GLN A 168 -2.41 5.79 6.61
N SER A 169 -3.54 6.45 6.39
CA SER A 169 -3.82 7.17 5.14
C SER A 169 -3.12 8.53 5.02
N TRP A 170 -2.39 8.95 6.04
CA TRP A 170 -1.65 10.19 6.04
C TRP A 170 -0.25 9.93 6.60
N HIS A 171 0.75 10.23 5.79
CA HIS A 171 2.16 10.08 6.10
C HIS A 171 2.96 11.09 5.26
N GLU A 172 4.01 11.69 5.85
CA GLU A 172 4.86 12.66 5.16
C GLU A 172 5.36 12.20 3.78
N LYS A 173 5.64 10.90 3.62
CA LYS A 173 6.12 10.33 2.35
C LYS A 173 5.07 10.27 1.25
N THR A 174 3.80 10.22 1.61
CA THR A 174 2.67 10.07 0.70
C THR A 174 1.69 11.24 0.78
N ASP A 175 2.14 12.36 1.35
CA ASP A 175 1.40 13.61 1.31
C ASP A 175 1.12 14.02 -0.15
N GLY A 176 -0.14 14.34 -0.45
CA GLY A 176 -0.60 14.58 -1.81
C GLY A 176 -0.31 15.97 -2.36
N GLU A 177 0.11 16.93 -1.52
CA GLU A 177 0.20 18.34 -1.87
C GLU A 177 1.12 18.58 -3.07
N ASN A 178 2.33 17.98 -3.05
CA ASN A 178 3.31 18.21 -4.10
C ASN A 178 2.91 17.64 -5.48
N LEU A 179 2.19 16.51 -5.50
CA LEU A 179 1.65 15.95 -6.75
C LEU A 179 0.42 16.72 -7.23
N ALA A 180 -0.45 17.17 -6.30
CA ALA A 180 -1.63 17.96 -6.63
C ALA A 180 -1.23 19.26 -7.35
N LYS A 181 -0.16 19.95 -6.92
CA LYS A 181 0.42 21.11 -7.61
C LYS A 181 0.84 20.82 -9.06
N LYS A 182 0.92 19.54 -9.46
CA LYS A 182 1.26 19.11 -10.83
C LYS A 182 0.04 18.73 -11.68
N GLY A 183 -1.16 19.07 -11.20
CA GLY A 183 -2.40 18.97 -11.98
C GLY A 183 -3.02 17.57 -11.97
N ILE A 184 -2.97 16.88 -10.87
CA ILE A 184 -3.76 15.68 -10.56
C ILE A 184 -4.46 15.84 -9.22
N ILE A 185 -5.52 15.08 -8.96
CA ILE A 185 -6.07 14.92 -7.61
C ILE A 185 -5.40 13.71 -6.96
N VAL A 186 -5.01 13.85 -5.71
CA VAL A 186 -4.47 12.76 -4.90
C VAL A 186 -5.47 12.42 -3.80
N VAL A 187 -5.76 11.13 -3.63
CA VAL A 187 -6.60 10.62 -2.56
C VAL A 187 -5.83 9.54 -1.80
N THR A 188 -5.82 9.60 -0.48
CA THR A 188 -5.28 8.54 0.37
C THR A 188 -6.38 7.90 1.21
N VAL A 189 -6.34 6.58 1.37
CA VAL A 189 -7.45 5.80 1.93
C VAL A 189 -6.99 5.05 3.17
N ALA A 190 -7.76 5.17 4.28
CA ALA A 190 -7.63 4.31 5.44
C ALA A 190 -8.53 3.06 5.29
N TYR A 191 -8.16 1.98 5.95
CA TYR A 191 -8.93 0.74 5.97
C TYR A 191 -8.64 -0.03 7.25
N ARG A 192 -9.54 -0.93 7.67
CA ARG A 192 -9.33 -1.78 8.84
C ARG A 192 -8.14 -2.69 8.65
N THR A 193 -7.26 -2.72 9.63
CA THR A 193 -6.05 -3.53 9.65
C THR A 193 -6.10 -4.62 10.73
N GLY A 194 -5.13 -5.52 10.70
CA GLY A 194 -4.98 -6.51 11.75
C GLY A 194 -6.20 -7.41 11.93
N VAL A 195 -6.47 -7.72 13.17
CA VAL A 195 -7.63 -8.55 13.55
C VAL A 195 -8.97 -7.91 13.17
N PHE A 196 -9.03 -6.58 13.06
CA PHE A 196 -10.27 -5.88 12.70
C PHE A 196 -10.58 -5.95 11.20
N GLY A 197 -9.54 -6.03 10.36
CA GLY A 197 -9.69 -6.11 8.90
C GLY A 197 -9.68 -7.52 8.33
N TYR A 198 -9.08 -8.49 9.02
CA TYR A 198 -8.79 -9.81 8.43
C TYR A 198 -9.10 -11.01 9.34
N PHE A 199 -9.91 -10.84 10.36
CA PHE A 199 -10.45 -11.93 11.18
C PHE A 199 -11.50 -12.70 10.40
N ALA A 200 -11.46 -14.05 10.47
CA ALA A 200 -12.42 -14.94 9.81
C ALA A 200 -13.08 -15.89 10.82
N ASP A 201 -14.38 -16.05 10.70
CA ASP A 201 -15.18 -17.00 11.46
C ASP A 201 -16.42 -17.42 10.68
N GLU A 202 -16.83 -18.68 10.78
CA GLU A 202 -18.02 -19.20 10.09
C GLU A 202 -19.32 -18.52 10.54
N ALA A 203 -19.40 -18.06 11.79
CA ALA A 203 -20.56 -17.33 12.29
C ALA A 203 -20.68 -15.97 11.57
N LEU A 204 -19.55 -15.27 11.33
CA LEU A 204 -19.52 -14.03 10.58
C LEU A 204 -19.93 -14.23 9.12
N ALA A 205 -19.50 -15.32 8.49
CA ALA A 205 -19.96 -15.65 7.14
C ALA A 205 -21.47 -15.86 7.07
N LYS A 206 -22.07 -16.46 8.11
CA LYS A 206 -23.54 -16.63 8.22
C LYS A 206 -24.30 -15.33 8.51
N GLU A 207 -23.66 -14.37 9.19
CA GLU A 207 -24.23 -13.04 9.43
C GLU A 207 -24.17 -12.14 8.18
N SER A 208 -23.19 -12.36 7.31
CA SER A 208 -22.99 -11.57 6.10
C SER A 208 -24.08 -11.84 5.07
N PRO A 209 -24.70 -10.81 4.46
CA PRO A 209 -25.64 -10.99 3.35
C PRO A 209 -25.00 -11.63 2.13
N ASN A 210 -23.69 -11.56 2.00
CA ASN A 210 -22.92 -12.10 0.89
C ASN A 210 -22.15 -13.38 1.26
N GLY A 211 -22.33 -13.91 2.48
CA GLY A 211 -21.66 -15.11 2.95
C GLY A 211 -20.14 -14.96 3.15
N THR A 212 -19.63 -13.73 3.26
CA THR A 212 -18.19 -13.44 3.33
C THR A 212 -17.66 -13.32 4.75
N THR A 213 -16.37 -13.59 4.92
CA THR A 213 -15.59 -13.33 6.14
C THR A 213 -14.10 -13.24 5.80
N GLY A 214 -13.32 -12.53 6.61
CA GLY A 214 -11.85 -12.50 6.52
C GLY A 214 -11.24 -11.44 5.61
N ASN A 215 -12.03 -10.66 4.85
CA ASN A 215 -11.55 -9.63 3.92
C ASN A 215 -12.15 -8.24 4.18
N TYR A 216 -12.50 -7.90 5.42
CA TYR A 216 -13.15 -6.61 5.73
C TYR A 216 -12.28 -5.42 5.34
N GLY A 217 -10.95 -5.49 5.53
CA GLY A 217 -10.03 -4.43 5.10
C GLY A 217 -9.97 -4.27 3.58
N LEU A 218 -10.05 -5.36 2.81
CA LEU A 218 -10.14 -5.29 1.35
C LEU A 218 -11.48 -4.69 0.90
N LEU A 219 -12.57 -5.06 1.56
CA LEU A 219 -13.90 -4.51 1.30
C LEU A 219 -13.96 -3.00 1.64
N ASP A 220 -13.26 -2.56 2.69
CA ASP A 220 -13.13 -1.13 3.02
C ASP A 220 -12.45 -0.35 1.89
N GLN A 221 -11.37 -0.91 1.33
CA GLN A 221 -10.64 -0.30 0.20
C GLN A 221 -11.51 -0.21 -1.06
N ILE A 222 -12.29 -1.26 -1.36
CA ILE A 222 -13.24 -1.27 -2.49
C ILE A 222 -14.35 -0.24 -2.21
N LYS A 223 -14.87 -0.15 -0.99
CA LYS A 223 -15.89 0.83 -0.60
C LYS A 223 -15.39 2.28 -0.73
N ALA A 224 -14.13 2.51 -0.39
CA ALA A 224 -13.51 3.81 -0.61
C ALA A 224 -13.43 4.15 -2.11
N LEU A 225 -13.09 3.17 -2.97
CA LEU A 225 -13.09 3.38 -4.42
C LEU A 225 -14.47 3.66 -4.99
N GLU A 226 -15.52 3.00 -4.51
CA GLU A 226 -16.91 3.31 -4.84
C GLU A 226 -17.22 4.78 -4.48
N TRP A 227 -16.91 5.18 -3.25
CA TRP A 227 -17.14 6.55 -2.79
C TRP A 227 -16.35 7.56 -3.64
N ILE A 228 -15.08 7.29 -3.95
CA ILE A 228 -14.24 8.16 -4.79
C ILE A 228 -14.85 8.30 -6.19
N HIS A 229 -15.22 7.19 -6.82
CA HIS A 229 -15.85 7.21 -8.14
C HIS A 229 -17.11 8.07 -8.17
N ASP A 230 -17.96 7.96 -7.14
CA ASP A 230 -19.23 8.69 -7.06
C ASP A 230 -19.07 10.19 -6.74
N ASN A 231 -17.97 10.58 -6.06
CA ASN A 231 -17.84 11.92 -5.48
C ASN A 231 -16.68 12.75 -6.04
N ILE A 232 -15.69 12.15 -6.70
CA ILE A 232 -14.46 12.85 -7.06
C ILE A 232 -14.67 14.00 -8.07
N ALA A 233 -15.74 13.95 -8.85
CA ALA A 233 -16.13 15.03 -9.75
C ALA A 233 -16.44 16.34 -9.02
N ALA A 234 -16.92 16.27 -7.76
CA ALA A 234 -17.17 17.43 -6.91
C ALA A 234 -15.86 18.18 -6.55
N PHE A 235 -14.71 17.51 -6.60
CA PHE A 235 -13.38 18.08 -6.41
C PHE A 235 -12.68 18.44 -7.74
N GLY A 236 -13.38 18.28 -8.88
CA GLY A 236 -12.84 18.51 -10.22
C GLY A 236 -12.09 17.30 -10.82
N GLY A 237 -12.23 16.12 -10.22
CA GLY A 237 -11.63 14.87 -10.69
C GLY A 237 -12.44 14.18 -11.79
N ASP A 238 -11.76 13.33 -12.54
CA ASP A 238 -12.34 12.50 -13.59
C ASP A 238 -12.57 11.08 -13.02
N PRO A 239 -13.83 10.67 -12.77
CA PRO A 239 -14.13 9.33 -12.29
C PRO A 239 -13.73 8.23 -13.28
N ASP A 240 -13.65 8.53 -14.58
CA ASP A 240 -13.21 7.60 -15.60
C ASP A 240 -11.68 7.57 -15.77
N ASN A 241 -10.93 8.34 -14.98
CA ASN A 241 -9.47 8.44 -15.05
C ASN A 241 -8.80 8.27 -13.68
N ILE A 242 -9.20 7.23 -12.96
CA ILE A 242 -8.66 6.87 -11.65
C ILE A 242 -7.51 5.86 -11.83
N THR A 243 -6.39 6.11 -11.18
CA THR A 243 -5.27 5.18 -11.02
C THR A 243 -5.15 4.82 -9.55
N ILE A 244 -5.20 3.52 -9.23
CA ILE A 244 -4.95 3.03 -7.87
C ILE A 244 -3.47 2.71 -7.70
N ALA A 245 -2.91 3.02 -6.54
CA ALA A 245 -1.50 2.83 -6.22
C ALA A 245 -1.32 2.30 -4.81
N GLY A 246 -0.24 1.58 -4.56
CA GLY A 246 0.11 1.13 -3.22
C GLY A 246 1.48 0.49 -3.17
N GLU A 247 2.09 0.56 -1.98
CA GLU A 247 3.40 -0.04 -1.71
C GLU A 247 3.27 -1.18 -0.70
N SER A 248 4.14 -2.21 -0.83
CA SER A 248 4.15 -3.35 0.08
C SER A 248 2.79 -4.06 0.14
N ALA A 249 2.22 -4.24 1.33
CA ALA A 249 0.86 -4.78 1.48
C ALA A 249 -0.21 -3.94 0.77
N GLY A 250 0.03 -2.63 0.56
CA GLY A 250 -0.81 -1.77 -0.29
C GLY A 250 -0.77 -2.19 -1.75
N SER A 251 0.40 -2.54 -2.27
CA SER A 251 0.55 -3.13 -3.62
C SER A 251 -0.13 -4.50 -3.73
N SER A 252 0.00 -5.34 -2.69
CA SER A 252 -0.77 -6.60 -2.60
C SER A 252 -2.27 -6.35 -2.64
N SER A 253 -2.76 -5.30 -1.95
CA SER A 253 -4.16 -4.88 -2.00
C SER A 253 -4.56 -4.39 -3.38
N VAL A 254 -3.74 -3.55 -4.04
CA VAL A 254 -3.96 -3.11 -5.43
C VAL A 254 -4.09 -4.31 -6.37
N ASN A 255 -3.19 -5.31 -6.26
CA ASN A 255 -3.25 -6.52 -7.07
C ASN A 255 -4.52 -7.34 -6.80
N ALA A 256 -4.95 -7.45 -5.53
CA ALA A 256 -6.21 -8.11 -5.16
C ALA A 256 -7.46 -7.35 -5.63
N ILE A 257 -7.45 -6.00 -5.56
CA ILE A 257 -8.52 -5.14 -6.09
C ILE A 257 -8.63 -5.29 -7.60
N CYS A 258 -7.50 -5.35 -8.32
CA CYS A 258 -7.50 -5.65 -9.76
C CYS A 258 -8.15 -7.00 -10.06
N ALA A 259 -8.01 -7.99 -9.18
CA ALA A 259 -8.63 -9.31 -9.32
C ALA A 259 -10.11 -9.34 -8.85
N SER A 260 -10.58 -8.36 -8.08
CA SER A 260 -11.93 -8.37 -7.53
C SER A 260 -12.98 -7.96 -8.57
N PRO A 261 -14.06 -8.74 -8.77
CA PRO A 261 -15.16 -8.33 -9.63
C PRO A 261 -15.92 -7.12 -9.06
N LEU A 262 -15.86 -6.87 -7.75
CA LEU A 262 -16.51 -5.73 -7.10
C LEU A 262 -15.88 -4.39 -7.48
N ALA A 263 -14.61 -4.41 -7.89
CA ALA A 263 -13.88 -3.19 -8.26
C ALA A 263 -13.95 -2.87 -9.77
N LYS A 264 -14.73 -3.64 -10.53
CA LYS A 264 -14.85 -3.45 -11.98
C LYS A 264 -15.46 -2.08 -12.32
N GLY A 265 -14.71 -1.28 -13.08
CA GLY A 265 -15.14 0.05 -13.52
C GLY A 265 -14.85 1.18 -12.52
N LEU A 266 -14.35 0.86 -11.31
CA LEU A 266 -14.02 1.89 -10.30
C LEU A 266 -12.66 2.56 -10.51
N PHE A 267 -11.82 1.98 -11.34
CA PHE A 267 -10.51 2.52 -11.71
C PHE A 267 -10.09 2.03 -13.09
N ARG A 268 -9.08 2.67 -13.63
CA ARG A 268 -8.58 2.36 -14.97
C ARG A 268 -7.18 1.75 -14.96
N ARG A 269 -6.30 2.20 -14.05
CA ARG A 269 -4.88 1.84 -14.03
C ARG A 269 -4.43 1.45 -12.64
N ALA A 270 -3.36 0.66 -12.59
CA ALA A 270 -2.75 0.23 -11.34
C ALA A 270 -1.26 0.57 -11.29
N ILE A 271 -0.80 0.99 -10.11
CA ILE A 271 0.62 1.12 -9.75
C ILE A 271 0.87 0.19 -8.57
N GLY A 272 1.78 -0.78 -8.75
CA GLY A 272 2.16 -1.73 -7.72
C GLY A 272 3.63 -1.57 -7.33
N GLU A 273 3.90 -1.21 -6.07
CA GLU A 273 5.24 -0.97 -5.57
C GLU A 273 5.60 -2.04 -4.52
N SER A 274 6.59 -2.89 -4.83
CA SER A 274 7.18 -3.84 -3.88
C SER A 274 6.20 -4.84 -3.25
N SER A 275 5.28 -5.45 -3.97
CA SER A 275 4.55 -6.70 -3.64
C SER A 275 3.41 -7.00 -4.62
N ALA A 276 3.02 -8.28 -4.75
CA ALA A 276 1.78 -8.71 -5.40
C ALA A 276 1.35 -10.09 -4.88
N VAL A 277 0.07 -10.45 -5.08
CA VAL A 277 -0.52 -11.73 -4.66
C VAL A 277 -0.98 -12.60 -5.84
N ILE A 278 -0.48 -12.32 -7.02
CA ILE A 278 -0.81 -13.01 -8.28
C ILE A 278 -0.24 -14.43 -8.38
N GLN A 279 0.70 -14.81 -7.53
CA GLN A 279 1.30 -16.14 -7.55
C GLN A 279 0.29 -17.22 -7.11
N GLU A 280 0.48 -18.46 -7.58
CA GLU A 280 -0.32 -19.61 -7.11
C GLU A 280 -0.26 -19.77 -5.58
N ARG A 281 0.92 -19.44 -5.00
CA ARG A 281 1.18 -19.48 -3.55
C ARG A 281 1.92 -18.23 -3.12
N PRO A 282 1.21 -17.12 -2.90
CA PRO A 282 1.85 -15.89 -2.44
C PRO A 282 2.57 -16.11 -1.11
N PRO A 283 3.79 -15.58 -0.95
CA PRO A 283 4.60 -15.82 0.25
C PRO A 283 4.09 -15.09 1.50
N HIS A 284 3.32 -14.04 1.33
CA HIS A 284 2.77 -13.21 2.40
C HIS A 284 1.49 -12.50 1.94
N THR A 285 0.78 -11.87 2.87
CA THR A 285 -0.46 -11.09 2.65
C THR A 285 -1.63 -11.86 2.04
N PHE A 286 -1.48 -13.16 1.81
CA PHE A 286 -2.52 -14.05 1.30
C PHE A 286 -2.45 -15.42 1.99
N ARG A 287 -3.61 -16.01 2.29
CA ARG A 287 -3.72 -17.32 2.96
C ARG A 287 -4.96 -18.07 2.49
N THR A 288 -5.05 -19.37 2.83
CA THR A 288 -6.25 -20.16 2.60
C THR A 288 -7.36 -19.76 3.58
N MET A 289 -8.62 -20.00 3.23
CA MET A 289 -9.75 -19.81 4.15
C MET A 289 -9.63 -20.75 5.37
N GLU A 290 -9.11 -21.97 5.19
CA GLU A 290 -8.83 -22.90 6.29
C GLU A 290 -7.88 -22.29 7.32
N ASP A 291 -6.75 -21.72 6.88
CA ASP A 291 -5.80 -21.04 7.77
C ASP A 291 -6.43 -19.80 8.44
N ALA A 292 -7.29 -19.07 7.71
CA ALA A 292 -8.01 -17.92 8.24
C ALA A 292 -8.98 -18.31 9.36
N LEU A 293 -9.80 -19.32 9.16
CA LEU A 293 -10.75 -19.87 10.15
C LEU A 293 -10.03 -20.48 11.35
N LYS A 294 -8.92 -21.21 11.11
CA LYS A 294 -8.08 -21.74 12.18
C LYS A 294 -7.55 -20.61 13.06
N MET A 295 -7.03 -19.55 12.47
CA MET A 295 -6.56 -18.37 13.21
C MET A 295 -7.70 -17.73 14.02
N GLY A 296 -8.90 -17.61 13.44
CA GLY A 296 -10.09 -17.11 14.13
C GLY A 296 -10.44 -17.96 15.37
N SER A 297 -10.40 -19.28 15.23
CA SER A 297 -10.58 -20.21 16.37
C SER A 297 -9.52 -20.03 17.44
N ASP A 298 -8.25 -19.85 17.06
CA ASP A 298 -7.14 -19.67 17.99
C ASP A 298 -7.25 -18.32 18.74
N ILE A 299 -7.72 -17.25 18.10
CA ILE A 299 -8.01 -15.96 18.73
C ILE A 299 -9.16 -16.10 19.74
N LYS A 300 -10.27 -16.78 19.40
CA LYS A 300 -11.36 -17.03 20.34
C LYS A 300 -10.85 -17.76 21.60
N LYS A 301 -10.01 -18.77 21.43
CA LYS A 301 -9.39 -19.50 22.57
C LYS A 301 -8.47 -18.61 23.41
N GLU A 302 -7.65 -17.76 22.76
CA GLU A 302 -6.76 -16.84 23.48
C GLU A 302 -7.52 -15.91 24.42
N PHE A 303 -8.67 -15.39 23.97
CA PHE A 303 -9.49 -14.48 24.75
C PHE A 303 -10.58 -15.18 25.59
N ASN A 304 -10.62 -16.50 25.65
CA ASN A 304 -11.67 -17.28 26.29
C ASN A 304 -13.09 -16.86 25.84
N ALA A 305 -13.23 -16.48 24.58
CA ALA A 305 -14.50 -16.11 23.98
C ALA A 305 -15.22 -17.35 23.45
N ALA A 306 -16.46 -17.58 23.91
CA ALA A 306 -17.25 -18.73 23.48
C ALA A 306 -17.67 -18.62 22.00
N ASP A 307 -17.90 -17.41 21.55
CA ASP A 307 -18.39 -17.08 20.20
C ASP A 307 -17.93 -15.68 19.76
N VAL A 308 -18.37 -15.25 18.59
CA VAL A 308 -18.07 -13.94 18.02
C VAL A 308 -18.69 -12.81 18.83
N GLU A 309 -19.88 -13.02 19.41
CA GLU A 309 -20.54 -12.04 20.26
C GLU A 309 -19.74 -11.72 21.52
N ALA A 310 -19.19 -12.75 22.17
CA ALA A 310 -18.28 -12.58 23.28
C ALA A 310 -17.01 -11.84 22.87
N LEU A 311 -16.48 -12.12 21.67
CA LEU A 311 -15.29 -11.48 21.14
C LEU A 311 -15.55 -9.99 20.79
N ARG A 312 -16.74 -9.63 20.26
CA ARG A 312 -17.15 -8.24 20.00
C ARG A 312 -17.17 -7.37 21.26
N LYS A 313 -17.42 -7.94 22.42
CA LYS A 313 -17.44 -7.22 23.71
C LYS A 313 -16.04 -6.92 24.26
N ILE A 314 -15.00 -7.50 23.68
CA ILE A 314 -13.63 -7.25 24.12
C ILE A 314 -13.19 -5.87 23.62
N PRO A 315 -12.64 -5.01 24.52
CA PRO A 315 -12.13 -3.70 24.12
C PRO A 315 -11.07 -3.79 23.01
N ALA A 316 -11.15 -2.89 22.03
CA ALA A 316 -10.28 -2.91 20.86
C ALA A 316 -8.77 -2.89 21.21
N ASN A 317 -8.39 -2.09 22.20
CA ASN A 317 -7.00 -2.02 22.69
C ASN A 317 -6.47 -3.33 23.32
N LYS A 318 -7.36 -4.24 23.74
CA LYS A 318 -6.98 -5.58 24.16
C LYS A 318 -6.93 -6.55 22.98
N LEU A 319 -7.94 -6.48 22.11
CA LEU A 319 -8.08 -7.39 20.99
C LEU A 319 -6.92 -7.22 19.98
N VAL A 320 -6.46 -5.99 19.76
CA VAL A 320 -5.32 -5.69 18.88
C VAL A 320 -4.01 -6.37 19.35
N GLN A 321 -3.89 -6.69 20.64
CA GLN A 321 -2.70 -7.34 21.23
C GLN A 321 -2.68 -8.87 21.04
N THR A 322 -3.59 -9.43 20.24
CA THR A 322 -3.58 -10.88 19.98
C THR A 322 -2.22 -11.36 19.47
N LYS A 323 -1.75 -12.48 19.96
CA LYS A 323 -0.52 -13.12 19.47
C LYS A 323 -0.66 -13.75 18.08
N TYR A 324 -1.87 -13.82 17.55
CA TYR A 324 -2.19 -14.33 16.21
C TYR A 324 -2.37 -13.19 15.22
N ALA A 325 -1.48 -12.19 15.24
CA ALA A 325 -1.58 -10.97 14.44
C ALA A 325 -1.18 -11.14 12.96
N ASN A 326 -1.23 -12.33 12.39
CA ASN A 326 -0.90 -12.53 10.98
C ASN A 326 -2.11 -12.19 10.10
N SER A 327 -2.13 -10.97 9.57
CA SER A 327 -3.19 -10.50 8.68
C SER A 327 -2.89 -10.84 7.23
N ALA A 328 -3.87 -11.42 6.56
CA ALA A 328 -3.76 -11.79 5.15
C ALA A 328 -5.15 -11.87 4.52
N MET A 329 -5.23 -11.53 3.24
CA MET A 329 -6.42 -11.71 2.41
C MET A 329 -6.65 -13.20 2.13
N THR A 330 -7.87 -13.56 1.77
CA THR A 330 -8.24 -14.95 1.47
C THR A 330 -9.27 -15.01 0.34
N VAL A 331 -9.44 -16.19 -0.23
CA VAL A 331 -10.58 -16.48 -1.13
C VAL A 331 -11.82 -16.61 -0.26
N ASP A 332 -12.73 -15.65 -0.36
CA ASP A 332 -13.93 -15.55 0.48
C ASP A 332 -15.24 -15.77 -0.29
N GLY A 333 -15.16 -15.99 -1.58
CA GLY A 333 -16.32 -16.21 -2.46
C GLY A 333 -17.03 -14.94 -2.90
N TYR A 334 -16.68 -13.76 -2.35
CA TYR A 334 -17.34 -12.48 -2.62
C TYR A 334 -16.35 -11.42 -3.12
N ALA A 335 -15.50 -10.87 -2.25
CA ALA A 335 -14.46 -9.92 -2.67
C ALA A 335 -13.45 -10.60 -3.60
N LEU A 336 -13.06 -11.81 -3.28
CA LEU A 336 -12.20 -12.68 -4.09
C LEU A 336 -12.88 -14.03 -4.27
N PRO A 337 -13.68 -14.21 -5.35
CA PRO A 337 -14.39 -15.47 -5.62
C PRO A 337 -13.45 -16.63 -5.96
N GLN A 338 -12.23 -16.33 -6.40
CA GLN A 338 -11.13 -17.25 -6.66
C GLN A 338 -9.82 -16.58 -6.22
N SER A 339 -8.72 -17.35 -6.23
CA SER A 339 -7.40 -16.73 -5.99
C SER A 339 -7.08 -15.68 -7.06
N PRO A 340 -6.34 -14.62 -6.75
CA PRO A 340 -5.85 -13.68 -7.76
C PRO A 340 -5.17 -14.40 -8.94
N TYR A 341 -4.36 -15.44 -8.66
CA TYR A 341 -3.73 -16.28 -9.69
C TYR A 341 -4.74 -16.80 -10.71
N GLU A 342 -5.84 -17.43 -10.26
CA GLU A 342 -6.86 -18.00 -11.15
C GLU A 342 -7.62 -16.91 -11.93
N ILE A 343 -7.88 -15.77 -11.30
CA ILE A 343 -8.58 -14.64 -11.93
C ILE A 343 -7.72 -14.03 -13.04
N TYR A 344 -6.44 -13.79 -12.77
CA TYR A 344 -5.48 -13.27 -13.75
C TYR A 344 -5.23 -14.25 -14.90
N LYS A 345 -5.08 -15.53 -14.60
CA LYS A 345 -4.92 -16.59 -15.59
C LYS A 345 -6.13 -16.67 -16.54
N ALA A 346 -7.32 -16.37 -16.03
CA ALA A 346 -8.55 -16.33 -16.82
C ALA A 346 -8.75 -14.97 -17.56
N GLY A 347 -7.83 -14.00 -17.43
CA GLY A 347 -7.95 -12.68 -18.06
C GLY A 347 -9.08 -11.82 -17.52
N ARG A 348 -9.50 -12.03 -16.26
CA ARG A 348 -10.64 -11.34 -15.63
C ARG A 348 -10.24 -10.20 -14.70
N ASN A 349 -8.98 -9.81 -14.70
CA ASN A 349 -8.46 -8.66 -13.97
C ASN A 349 -8.90 -7.34 -14.63
N ASN A 350 -9.00 -6.27 -13.82
CA ASN A 350 -9.68 -5.04 -14.19
C ASN A 350 -8.77 -3.94 -14.78
N GLU A 351 -7.48 -3.87 -14.43
CA GLU A 351 -6.59 -2.80 -14.87
C GLU A 351 -6.35 -2.79 -16.38
N GLU A 352 -6.39 -1.61 -17.00
CA GLU A 352 -6.12 -1.41 -18.43
C GLU A 352 -4.64 -1.15 -18.73
N ALA A 353 -3.88 -0.65 -17.75
CA ALA A 353 -2.44 -0.46 -17.81
C ALA A 353 -1.83 -0.65 -16.43
N LEU A 354 -0.59 -1.11 -16.39
CA LEU A 354 0.15 -1.41 -15.16
C LEU A 354 1.50 -0.72 -15.14
N LEU A 355 1.84 -0.06 -14.02
CA LEU A 355 3.18 0.33 -13.66
C LEU A 355 3.51 -0.40 -12.36
N ASN A 356 4.61 -1.17 -12.32
CA ASN A 356 4.97 -1.92 -11.13
C ASN A 356 6.48 -2.06 -10.99
N GLY A 357 6.95 -2.54 -9.84
CA GLY A 357 8.38 -2.77 -9.65
C GLY A 357 8.78 -2.91 -8.18
N PHE A 358 10.08 -2.88 -7.96
CA PHE A 358 10.67 -3.23 -6.67
C PHE A 358 12.02 -2.53 -6.45
N ASN A 359 12.53 -2.61 -5.21
CA ASN A 359 13.77 -2.00 -4.78
C ASN A 359 14.93 -3.01 -4.72
N SER A 360 16.15 -2.55 -4.92
CA SER A 360 17.34 -3.42 -4.98
C SER A 360 17.71 -4.05 -3.63
N ARG A 361 17.22 -3.52 -2.52
CA ARG A 361 17.56 -3.99 -1.16
C ARG A 361 16.34 -4.39 -0.32
N GLU A 362 15.30 -4.89 -0.95
CA GLU A 362 14.07 -5.33 -0.28
C GLU A 362 14.34 -6.26 0.91
N GLY A 363 15.08 -7.34 0.67
CA GLY A 363 15.36 -8.35 1.68
C GLY A 363 16.20 -7.87 2.86
N PHE A 364 16.83 -6.71 2.77
CA PHE A 364 17.67 -6.21 3.84
C PHE A 364 16.84 -5.88 5.10
N SER A 365 15.71 -5.21 4.94
CA SER A 365 14.80 -4.83 6.02
C SER A 365 14.20 -6.02 6.78
N PHE A 366 13.96 -7.14 6.07
CA PHE A 366 13.27 -8.30 6.63
C PHE A 366 14.18 -9.42 7.15
N THR A 367 15.46 -9.40 6.77
CA THR A 367 16.41 -10.48 7.12
C THR A 367 17.44 -10.06 8.16
N PHE A 368 17.23 -8.91 8.80
CA PHE A 368 18.21 -8.33 9.72
C PHE A 368 18.61 -9.27 10.87
N PHE A 369 17.62 -9.92 11.47
CA PHE A 369 17.82 -10.85 12.59
C PHE A 369 18.09 -12.30 12.16
N THR A 370 18.10 -12.61 10.87
CA THR A 370 18.34 -13.98 10.41
C THR A 370 19.83 -14.28 10.41
N VAL A 371 20.23 -15.30 11.16
CA VAL A 371 21.63 -15.79 11.19
C VAL A 371 21.85 -16.66 9.95
N VAL A 372 22.57 -16.12 8.97
CA VAL A 372 22.92 -16.82 7.73
C VAL A 372 24.42 -17.05 7.64
N THR A 373 24.79 -18.30 7.42
CA THR A 373 26.17 -18.74 7.25
C THR A 373 26.30 -19.61 6.00
N LYS A 374 27.53 -19.82 5.53
CA LYS A 374 27.78 -20.76 4.42
C LYS A 374 27.29 -22.18 4.73
N SER A 375 27.31 -22.59 6.01
CA SER A 375 26.92 -23.95 6.43
C SER A 375 25.41 -24.15 6.53
N ASN A 376 24.61 -23.11 6.79
CA ASN A 376 23.16 -23.25 6.99
C ASN A 376 22.30 -22.74 5.83
N ILE A 377 22.86 -22.01 4.86
CA ILE A 377 22.07 -21.37 3.79
C ILE A 377 21.29 -22.38 2.94
N VAL A 378 21.85 -23.57 2.69
CA VAL A 378 21.18 -24.62 1.92
C VAL A 378 19.87 -25.04 2.61
N SER A 379 19.94 -25.27 3.93
CA SER A 379 18.75 -25.65 4.70
C SER A 379 17.73 -24.53 4.81
N LEU A 380 18.19 -23.26 4.89
CA LEU A 380 17.31 -22.09 4.92
C LEU A 380 16.56 -21.89 3.60
N LEU A 381 17.21 -22.14 2.46
CA LEU A 381 16.63 -21.93 1.13
C LEU A 381 15.97 -23.17 0.52
N ARG A 382 16.11 -24.36 1.14
CA ARG A 382 15.46 -25.60 0.69
C ARG A 382 13.93 -25.49 0.58
N PRO A 383 13.20 -24.83 1.50
CA PRO A 383 11.75 -24.63 1.35
C PRO A 383 11.37 -23.80 0.11
N THR A 384 12.25 -22.91 -0.34
CA THR A 384 12.04 -22.06 -1.53
C THR A 384 12.28 -22.85 -2.82
N PHE A 385 13.41 -23.50 -2.94
CA PHE A 385 13.83 -24.18 -4.18
C PHE A 385 13.41 -25.65 -4.27
N ARG A 386 12.99 -26.26 -3.15
CA ARG A 386 12.50 -27.65 -3.06
C ARG A 386 13.45 -28.64 -3.72
N ASP A 387 12.99 -29.38 -4.70
CA ASP A 387 13.77 -30.36 -5.51
C ASP A 387 14.87 -29.71 -6.37
N LYS A 388 14.74 -28.42 -6.71
CA LYS A 388 15.75 -27.66 -7.46
C LYS A 388 16.90 -27.12 -6.60
N THR A 389 16.88 -27.32 -5.26
CA THR A 389 17.87 -26.77 -4.31
C THR A 389 19.30 -27.16 -4.70
N ASP A 390 19.54 -28.44 -4.95
CA ASP A 390 20.89 -28.94 -5.24
C ASP A 390 21.40 -28.40 -6.59
N ALA A 391 20.54 -28.29 -7.59
CA ALA A 391 20.88 -27.68 -8.88
C ALA A 391 21.21 -26.18 -8.74
N PHE A 392 20.46 -25.43 -7.92
CA PHE A 392 20.75 -24.03 -7.62
C PHE A 392 22.13 -23.86 -6.96
N PHE A 393 22.41 -24.62 -5.91
CA PHE A 393 23.66 -24.50 -5.17
C PHE A 393 24.87 -25.07 -5.91
N ALA A 394 24.67 -25.98 -6.85
CA ALA A 394 25.76 -26.42 -7.78
C ALA A 394 26.30 -25.24 -8.60
N LYS A 395 25.44 -24.27 -8.94
CA LYS A 395 25.80 -23.10 -9.75
C LYS A 395 26.14 -21.85 -8.93
N TYR A 396 25.41 -21.63 -7.81
CA TYR A 396 25.43 -20.39 -7.04
C TYR A 396 25.86 -20.57 -5.57
N ALA A 397 26.69 -21.58 -5.26
CA ALA A 397 27.16 -21.78 -3.88
C ALA A 397 28.01 -20.58 -3.39
N PRO A 398 27.69 -20.01 -2.21
CA PRO A 398 28.42 -18.86 -1.70
C PRO A 398 29.83 -19.23 -1.21
N LYS A 399 30.81 -18.37 -1.47
CA LYS A 399 32.22 -18.59 -1.10
C LYS A 399 32.46 -18.50 0.40
N ASN A 400 31.71 -17.65 1.12
CA ASN A 400 31.87 -17.36 2.54
C ASN A 400 30.55 -16.89 3.17
N ASN A 401 30.54 -16.61 4.49
CA ASN A 401 29.35 -16.17 5.22
C ASN A 401 28.79 -14.83 4.72
N LYS A 402 29.65 -13.89 4.29
CA LYS A 402 29.19 -12.60 3.72
C LYS A 402 28.42 -12.83 2.43
N ALA A 403 28.95 -13.66 1.53
CA ALA A 403 28.29 -14.04 0.28
C ALA A 403 27.00 -14.85 0.54
N ALA A 404 27.00 -15.74 1.54
CA ALA A 404 25.80 -16.48 1.95
C ALA A 404 24.69 -15.54 2.45
N LYS A 405 25.04 -14.57 3.29
CA LYS A 405 24.08 -13.57 3.78
C LYS A 405 23.51 -12.72 2.65
N GLN A 406 24.32 -12.31 1.68
CA GLN A 406 23.85 -11.55 0.51
C GLN A 406 22.93 -12.41 -0.35
N LEU A 407 23.33 -13.63 -0.71
CA LEU A 407 22.51 -14.56 -1.49
C LEU A 407 21.14 -14.83 -0.82
N TYR A 408 21.11 -14.97 0.50
CA TYR A 408 19.85 -15.14 1.24
C TYR A 408 18.93 -13.93 1.09
N ARG A 409 19.50 -12.71 1.16
CA ARG A 409 18.77 -11.45 0.96
C ARG A 409 18.24 -11.34 -0.47
N ASP A 410 19.06 -11.68 -1.46
CA ASP A 410 18.68 -11.64 -2.87
C ASP A 410 17.54 -12.62 -3.16
N VAL A 411 17.63 -13.86 -2.63
CA VAL A 411 16.54 -14.83 -2.75
C VAL A 411 15.28 -14.37 -2.02
N PHE A 412 15.41 -13.77 -0.83
CA PHE A 412 14.26 -13.21 -0.12
C PHE A 412 13.61 -12.07 -0.92
N SER A 413 14.41 -11.15 -1.47
CA SER A 413 13.93 -10.07 -2.36
C SER A 413 13.22 -10.65 -3.58
N ALA A 414 13.82 -11.67 -4.21
CA ALA A 414 13.22 -12.34 -5.35
C ALA A 414 11.87 -12.97 -5.01
N VAL A 415 11.79 -13.77 -3.95
CA VAL A 415 10.59 -14.52 -3.58
C VAL A 415 9.43 -13.62 -3.19
N CYS A 416 9.71 -12.60 -2.35
CA CYS A 416 8.67 -11.79 -1.73
C CYS A 416 8.27 -10.57 -2.57
N PHE A 417 9.17 -10.08 -3.43
CA PHE A 417 8.97 -8.81 -4.10
C PHE A 417 9.14 -8.89 -5.62
N SER A 418 10.31 -9.21 -6.17
CA SER A 418 10.51 -9.08 -7.61
C SER A 418 9.79 -10.14 -8.44
N TYR A 419 9.79 -11.40 -8.03
CA TYR A 419 9.09 -12.46 -8.78
C TYR A 419 7.56 -12.29 -8.84
N PRO A 420 6.87 -11.85 -7.77
CA PRO A 420 5.47 -11.43 -7.88
C PRO A 420 5.22 -10.36 -8.95
N HIS A 421 6.12 -9.37 -9.08
CA HIS A 421 6.02 -8.35 -10.12
C HIS A 421 6.29 -8.91 -11.51
N GLU A 422 7.29 -9.77 -11.69
CA GLU A 422 7.54 -10.49 -12.95
C GLU A 422 6.30 -11.31 -13.39
N CYS A 423 5.61 -11.97 -12.45
CA CYS A 423 4.36 -12.69 -12.73
C CYS A 423 3.25 -11.73 -13.16
N TRP A 424 3.11 -10.60 -12.48
CA TRP A 424 2.10 -9.59 -12.79
C TRP A 424 2.37 -8.96 -14.16
N THR A 425 3.59 -8.50 -14.38
CA THR A 425 4.07 -7.96 -15.66
C THR A 425 3.78 -8.91 -16.82
N LYS A 426 4.24 -10.15 -16.73
CA LYS A 426 4.04 -11.13 -17.81
C LYS A 426 2.57 -11.41 -18.10
N THR A 427 1.77 -11.53 -17.06
CA THR A 427 0.35 -11.87 -17.23
C THR A 427 -0.42 -10.74 -17.89
N VAL A 428 -0.22 -9.48 -17.45
CA VAL A 428 -0.91 -8.32 -18.00
C VAL A 428 -0.40 -8.01 -19.42
N ALA A 429 0.92 -8.10 -19.66
CA ALA A 429 1.50 -7.91 -20.99
C ALA A 429 1.02 -8.96 -22.00
N ALA A 430 0.85 -10.23 -21.58
CA ALA A 430 0.28 -11.28 -22.42
C ALA A 430 -1.18 -11.03 -22.83
N GLN A 431 -1.91 -10.19 -22.07
CA GLN A 431 -3.25 -9.73 -22.40
C GLN A 431 -3.24 -8.53 -23.40
N GLY A 432 -2.06 -8.09 -23.84
CA GLY A 432 -1.89 -6.97 -24.79
C GLY A 432 -2.02 -5.60 -24.14
N ARG A 433 -2.05 -5.51 -22.80
CA ARG A 433 -2.15 -4.24 -22.05
C ARG A 433 -0.77 -3.64 -21.83
N PRO A 434 -0.62 -2.29 -21.79
CA PRO A 434 0.65 -1.64 -21.50
C PRO A 434 1.14 -1.96 -20.07
N VAL A 435 2.41 -2.33 -19.95
CA VAL A 435 3.07 -2.60 -18.66
C VAL A 435 4.45 -1.97 -18.63
N TYR A 436 4.74 -1.28 -17.54
CA TYR A 436 6.02 -0.63 -17.28
C TYR A 436 6.57 -1.10 -15.94
N GLU A 437 7.74 -1.74 -15.96
CA GLU A 437 8.33 -2.32 -14.76
C GLU A 437 9.61 -1.57 -14.38
N TYR A 438 9.75 -1.21 -13.06
CA TYR A 438 10.89 -0.47 -12.56
C TYR A 438 11.76 -1.28 -11.60
N TYR A 439 12.99 -0.81 -11.45
CA TYR A 439 13.97 -1.26 -10.48
C TYR A 439 14.62 -0.05 -9.80
N PHE A 440 14.35 0.14 -8.51
CA PHE A 440 14.87 1.28 -7.76
C PHE A 440 16.19 0.93 -7.08
N THR A 441 17.27 1.68 -7.38
CA THR A 441 18.64 1.41 -6.91
C THR A 441 19.29 2.58 -6.19
N LYS A 442 18.58 3.71 -6.01
CA LYS A 442 19.15 4.93 -5.44
C LYS A 442 19.53 4.75 -3.98
N GLU A 443 20.83 4.83 -3.70
CA GLU A 443 21.35 4.88 -2.34
C GLU A 443 21.39 6.33 -1.82
N ASN A 444 20.99 6.52 -0.58
CA ASN A 444 21.11 7.77 0.17
C ASN A 444 21.55 7.47 1.61
N LYS A 445 21.65 8.50 2.47
CA LYS A 445 22.08 8.33 3.85
C LYS A 445 20.94 7.96 4.83
N GLU A 446 19.74 7.85 4.36
CA GLU A 446 18.59 7.39 5.13
C GLU A 446 18.19 5.98 4.70
N PHE A 447 17.08 5.86 4.00
CA PHE A 447 16.52 4.59 3.58
C PHE A 447 17.31 3.91 2.46
N GLY A 448 17.94 4.68 1.55
CA GLY A 448 18.50 4.13 0.33
C GLY A 448 17.47 3.33 -0.46
N ALA A 449 17.93 2.32 -1.19
CA ALA A 449 17.07 1.43 -1.96
C ALA A 449 16.52 0.24 -1.13
N ASN A 450 16.29 0.44 0.17
CA ASN A 450 15.59 -0.52 1.02
C ASN A 450 14.08 -0.50 0.71
N HIS A 451 13.34 -1.45 1.28
CA HIS A 451 11.88 -1.50 1.19
C HIS A 451 11.24 -0.14 1.54
N SER A 452 10.34 0.35 0.71
CA SER A 452 9.69 1.68 0.81
C SER A 452 10.61 2.89 0.60
N GLY A 453 11.83 2.69 0.13
CA GLY A 453 12.80 3.79 -0.09
C GLY A 453 12.48 4.67 -1.30
N GLU A 454 11.78 4.14 -2.29
CA GLU A 454 11.37 4.83 -3.52
C GLU A 454 10.21 5.81 -3.32
N ILE A 455 9.36 5.60 -2.31
CA ILE A 455 8.10 6.33 -2.11
C ILE A 455 8.32 7.85 -2.13
N VAL A 456 9.32 8.35 -1.41
CA VAL A 456 9.58 9.79 -1.34
C VAL A 456 9.90 10.40 -2.71
N TYR A 457 10.47 9.61 -3.63
CA TYR A 457 10.78 10.05 -5.00
C TYR A 457 9.54 9.96 -5.91
N ALA A 458 8.81 8.85 -5.83
CA ALA A 458 7.61 8.59 -6.63
C ALA A 458 6.49 9.62 -6.32
N TYR A 459 6.29 9.91 -5.03
CA TYR A 459 5.24 10.83 -4.55
C TYR A 459 5.73 12.26 -4.30
N ARG A 460 6.96 12.61 -4.72
CA ARG A 460 7.52 13.96 -4.70
C ARG A 460 7.66 14.56 -3.29
N ASN A 461 8.08 13.76 -2.34
CA ASN A 461 8.22 14.13 -0.93
C ASN A 461 9.64 13.87 -0.39
N VAL A 462 10.68 14.04 -1.22
CA VAL A 462 12.07 13.91 -0.78
C VAL A 462 12.38 14.99 0.27
N PRO A 463 12.73 14.59 1.52
CA PRO A 463 12.96 15.53 2.61
C PRO A 463 14.13 16.46 2.34
N LYS A 464 13.99 17.76 2.68
CA LYS A 464 15.06 18.76 2.57
C LYS A 464 16.04 18.66 3.73
N THR A 465 16.76 17.53 3.82
CA THR A 465 17.74 17.27 4.88
C THR A 465 19.14 17.04 4.29
N LYS A 466 20.17 17.04 5.15
CA LYS A 466 21.57 16.76 4.74
C LYS A 466 21.80 15.31 4.24
N ASN A 467 20.82 14.44 4.41
CA ASN A 467 20.89 13.04 4.00
C ASN A 467 20.60 12.86 2.51
N TYR A 468 19.94 13.87 1.89
CA TYR A 468 19.63 13.92 0.47
C TYR A 468 20.50 14.98 -0.23
N ARG A 469 20.92 14.72 -1.45
CA ARG A 469 21.82 15.55 -2.26
C ARG A 469 21.10 16.06 -3.51
N ALA A 470 21.74 16.92 -4.29
CA ALA A 470 21.17 17.43 -5.54
C ALA A 470 20.66 16.32 -6.46
N ARG A 471 21.38 15.21 -6.57
CA ARG A 471 20.96 14.06 -7.39
C ARG A 471 19.66 13.40 -6.91
N ASP A 472 19.37 13.45 -5.61
CA ASP A 472 18.10 12.91 -5.08
C ASP A 472 16.92 13.74 -5.57
N TYR A 473 17.04 15.08 -5.58
CA TYR A 473 15.98 15.97 -6.09
C TYR A 473 15.83 15.92 -7.62
N GLU A 474 16.92 15.67 -8.36
CA GLU A 474 16.85 15.40 -9.79
C GLU A 474 16.12 14.07 -10.07
N LEU A 475 16.40 13.04 -9.30
CA LEU A 475 15.71 11.75 -9.41
C LEU A 475 14.25 11.85 -9.02
N GLU A 476 13.91 12.60 -7.96
CA GLU A 476 12.54 12.92 -7.58
C GLU A 476 11.77 13.52 -8.75
N GLU A 477 12.36 14.52 -9.44
CA GLU A 477 11.74 15.14 -10.61
C GLU A 477 11.47 14.12 -11.72
N VAL A 478 12.47 13.29 -12.06
CA VAL A 478 12.35 12.27 -13.12
C VAL A 478 11.31 11.21 -12.74
N MET A 479 11.43 10.61 -11.56
CA MET A 479 10.57 9.50 -11.15
C MET A 479 9.13 9.96 -10.94
N SER A 480 8.90 11.04 -10.19
CA SER A 480 7.54 11.57 -9.98
C SER A 480 6.88 12.00 -11.30
N SER A 481 7.65 12.53 -12.26
CA SER A 481 7.12 12.86 -13.59
C SER A 481 6.68 11.64 -14.39
N CYS A 482 7.41 10.51 -14.27
CA CYS A 482 6.97 9.24 -14.85
C CYS A 482 5.64 8.76 -14.24
N TRP A 483 5.48 8.83 -12.90
CA TRP A 483 4.22 8.52 -12.22
C TRP A 483 3.10 9.45 -12.64
N LEU A 484 3.34 10.76 -12.67
CA LEU A 484 2.37 11.75 -13.14
C LEU A 484 1.91 11.48 -14.59
N ASN A 485 2.84 11.21 -15.50
CA ASN A 485 2.50 10.90 -16.89
C ASN A 485 1.68 9.61 -16.99
N PHE A 486 2.04 8.57 -16.23
CA PHE A 486 1.28 7.32 -16.19
C PHE A 486 -0.13 7.53 -15.62
N VAL A 487 -0.30 8.27 -14.53
CA VAL A 487 -1.60 8.63 -13.94
C VAL A 487 -2.45 9.39 -14.96
N LYS A 488 -1.86 10.32 -15.70
CA LYS A 488 -2.56 11.12 -16.70
C LYS A 488 -2.96 10.32 -17.95
N THR A 489 -2.11 9.41 -18.42
CA THR A 489 -2.22 8.85 -19.78
C THR A 489 -2.12 7.33 -19.87
N GLY A 490 -1.66 6.63 -18.83
CA GLY A 490 -1.29 5.21 -18.89
C GLY A 490 0.10 4.96 -19.49
N ASN A 491 0.88 6.02 -19.75
CA ASN A 491 2.22 5.92 -20.33
C ASN A 491 3.17 6.83 -19.52
N PRO A 492 4.24 6.30 -18.89
CA PRO A 492 5.16 7.09 -18.08
C PRO A 492 6.11 7.99 -18.88
N ASN A 493 6.18 7.80 -20.22
CA ASN A 493 7.06 8.57 -21.10
C ASN A 493 6.53 9.98 -21.36
N GLY A 494 7.40 10.85 -21.86
CA GLY A 494 7.11 12.25 -22.19
C GLY A 494 8.15 13.19 -21.62
N ASN A 495 7.68 14.30 -21.08
CA ASN A 495 8.54 15.30 -20.44
C ASN A 495 8.32 15.30 -18.93
N ASP A 496 9.34 15.75 -18.19
CA ASP A 496 9.23 16.08 -16.78
C ASP A 496 8.38 17.35 -16.56
N THR A 497 8.16 17.73 -15.29
CA THR A 497 7.35 18.93 -14.98
C THR A 497 8.01 20.26 -15.36
N MET A 498 9.29 20.23 -15.78
CA MET A 498 10.04 21.39 -16.29
C MET A 498 10.14 21.39 -17.83
N GLY A 499 9.49 20.44 -18.52
CA GLY A 499 9.48 20.33 -19.98
C GLY A 499 10.69 19.61 -20.58
N ARG A 500 11.56 18.97 -19.76
CA ARG A 500 12.73 18.22 -20.24
C ARG A 500 12.32 16.78 -20.59
N PRO A 501 12.89 16.17 -21.66
CA PRO A 501 12.59 14.78 -22.02
C PRO A 501 12.96 13.80 -20.90
N LEU A 502 12.05 12.90 -20.56
CA LEU A 502 12.31 11.79 -19.64
C LEU A 502 13.11 10.67 -20.35
N PRO A 503 13.88 9.86 -19.58
CA PRO A 503 14.44 8.63 -20.10
C PRO A 503 13.35 7.75 -20.71
N ARG A 504 13.62 7.18 -21.90
CA ARG A 504 12.64 6.34 -22.57
C ARG A 504 12.44 5.01 -21.80
N TRP A 505 11.24 4.83 -21.29
CA TRP A 505 10.80 3.61 -20.62
C TRP A 505 10.07 2.72 -21.62
N GLN A 506 10.60 1.54 -21.90
CA GLN A 506 9.99 0.60 -22.85
C GLN A 506 8.84 -0.16 -22.18
N ASP A 507 7.74 -0.34 -22.92
CA ASP A 507 6.68 -1.28 -22.54
C ASP A 507 7.27 -2.69 -22.40
N SER A 508 6.87 -3.43 -21.39
CA SER A 508 7.45 -4.75 -21.06
C SER A 508 7.31 -5.77 -22.20
N LYS A 509 6.30 -5.64 -23.07
CA LYS A 509 6.16 -6.48 -24.26
C LYS A 509 7.28 -6.27 -25.28
N ASP A 510 7.89 -5.08 -25.30
CA ASP A 510 8.94 -4.67 -26.26
C ASP A 510 10.32 -4.61 -25.60
N SER A 511 10.41 -4.68 -24.26
CA SER A 511 11.64 -4.48 -23.51
C SER A 511 12.59 -5.69 -23.51
N GLY A 512 12.11 -6.87 -23.93
CA GLY A 512 12.88 -8.11 -23.81
C GLY A 512 13.18 -8.52 -22.35
N GLY A 513 12.39 -8.04 -21.39
CA GLY A 513 12.56 -8.28 -19.96
C GLY A 513 13.55 -7.31 -19.29
N LEU A 514 13.78 -6.15 -19.89
CA LEU A 514 14.50 -5.05 -19.25
C LEU A 514 13.55 -4.24 -18.36
N LEU A 515 14.09 -3.71 -17.27
CA LEU A 515 13.43 -2.84 -16.29
C LEU A 515 13.95 -1.41 -16.42
N MET A 516 13.14 -0.42 -16.08
CA MET A 516 13.62 0.96 -15.92
C MET A 516 14.30 1.12 -14.56
N GLU A 517 15.61 1.30 -14.57
CA GLU A 517 16.34 1.64 -13.35
C GLU A 517 16.13 3.10 -12.96
N PHE A 518 15.82 3.33 -11.68
CA PHE A 518 15.86 4.63 -11.01
C PHE A 518 16.96 4.61 -9.94
N GLY A 519 18.11 5.21 -10.27
CA GLY A 519 19.31 5.20 -9.44
C GLY A 519 20.19 6.44 -9.61
N GLU A 520 21.51 6.26 -9.54
CA GLU A 520 22.45 7.33 -9.90
C GLU A 520 22.34 7.72 -11.37
N THR A 521 21.90 6.78 -12.21
CA THR A 521 21.47 7.00 -13.59
C THR A 521 20.07 6.43 -13.76
N CYS A 522 19.36 6.85 -14.81
CA CYS A 522 18.07 6.28 -15.16
C CYS A 522 18.14 5.68 -16.57
N GLY A 523 17.71 4.44 -16.76
CA GLY A 523 17.74 3.76 -18.04
C GLY A 523 17.32 2.30 -17.95
N MET A 524 17.20 1.62 -19.10
CA MET A 524 16.79 0.22 -19.15
C MET A 524 17.94 -0.72 -18.74
N VAL A 525 17.67 -1.61 -17.80
CA VAL A 525 18.65 -2.57 -17.26
C VAL A 525 18.09 -4.00 -17.21
N GLN A 526 18.97 -5.00 -17.12
CA GLN A 526 18.58 -6.39 -16.88
C GLN A 526 18.05 -6.57 -15.45
N ASP A 527 17.03 -7.41 -15.29
CA ASP A 527 16.59 -7.82 -13.96
C ASP A 527 17.69 -8.62 -13.24
N PRO A 528 18.21 -8.12 -12.10
CA PRO A 528 19.32 -8.77 -11.40
C PRO A 528 18.93 -10.08 -10.71
N TYR A 529 17.64 -10.36 -10.52
CA TYR A 529 17.15 -11.55 -9.84
C TYR A 529 16.66 -12.65 -10.81
N ARG A 530 16.70 -12.42 -12.11
CA ARG A 530 16.19 -13.35 -13.12
C ARG A 530 16.81 -14.76 -13.00
N TYR A 531 18.07 -14.86 -12.60
CA TYR A 531 18.75 -16.13 -12.37
C TYR A 531 18.15 -16.97 -11.23
N ILE A 532 17.41 -16.35 -10.30
CA ILE A 532 16.74 -17.02 -9.20
C ILE A 532 15.38 -17.59 -9.67
N TYR A 533 14.68 -16.90 -10.55
CA TYR A 533 13.31 -17.27 -10.98
C TYR A 533 13.24 -18.64 -11.66
N GLU A 534 14.29 -19.04 -12.36
CA GLU A 534 14.40 -20.37 -13.01
C GLU A 534 14.26 -21.53 -12.01
N TYR A 535 14.53 -21.26 -10.73
CA TYR A 535 14.49 -22.26 -9.66
C TYR A 535 13.28 -22.12 -8.74
N MET A 536 12.41 -21.12 -8.96
CA MET A 536 11.26 -20.85 -8.10
C MET A 536 9.96 -21.53 -8.56
N ALA A 537 9.91 -22.22 -9.63
CA ALA A 537 8.68 -22.80 -10.19
C ALA A 537 8.20 -24.05 -9.44
#